data_4dc1942464b35bc6852fc331a12068d8
#
_entry.id   4dc1942464b35bc6852fc331a12068d8
#
_cell.length_a   1.000
_cell.length_b   1.000
_cell.length_c   1.000
_cell.angle_alpha   90.00
_cell.angle_beta   90.00
_cell.angle_gamma   90.00
#
_symmetry.space_group_name_H-M   'P 1'
#
loop_
_entity.id
_entity.type
_entity.pdbx_description
1 polymer ?
#
loop_
_entity_poly.entity_id
_entity_poly.type
_entity_poly.pdbx_seq_one_letter_code
_entity_poly.pdbx_strand_id
1 'polypeptide(L)'
;PTAKTRAYIWKSKLKDXEDKTYEKLSTYDLSGGQIENVSRKYLINKILNQKEFDYNEILNYIKEEIEFKKVDGEVKMGFLK
;
A
#
# COMPACT_ATOMS: atom_id res chain seq x y z
N PRO A 1 -3.02 10.98 -7.10
CA PRO A 1 -1.72 11.65 -7.05
C PRO A 1 -0.79 11.17 -8.15
N THR A 2 0.17 12.01 -8.48
CA THR A 2 1.19 11.62 -9.44
C THR A 2 2.15 10.61 -8.82
N ALA A 3 2.96 9.98 -9.66
CA ALA A 3 3.95 9.05 -9.16
C ALA A 3 4.91 9.74 -8.19
N LYS A 4 5.26 10.98 -8.49
CA LYS A 4 6.16 11.72 -7.63
C LYS A 4 5.53 11.96 -6.26
N THR A 5 4.26 12.32 -6.25
CA THR A 5 3.54 12.52 -5.00
C THR A 5 3.40 11.21 -4.25
N ARG A 6 3.12 10.13 -4.95
CA ARG A 6 2.99 8.83 -4.30
C ARG A 6 4.30 8.42 -3.64
N ALA A 7 5.42 8.66 -4.33
CA ALA A 7 6.72 8.33 -3.75
C ALA A 7 6.95 9.11 -2.46
N TYR A 8 6.56 10.37 -2.48
CA TYR A 8 6.71 11.20 -1.28
C TYR A 8 5.87 10.67 -0.13
N ILE A 9 4.64 10.25 -0.43
CA ILE A 9 3.78 9.72 0.62
C ILE A 9 4.38 8.43 1.19
N TRP A 10 4.84 7.54 0.31
CA TRP A 10 5.48 6.32 0.79
C TRP A 10 6.66 6.63 1.69
N LYS A 11 7.46 7.59 1.27
CA LYS A 11 8.65 7.94 2.06
C LYS A 11 8.27 8.49 3.42
N SER A 12 7.19 9.23 3.49
CA SER A 12 6.75 9.79 4.76
C SER A 12 6.24 8.71 5.70
N LYS A 13 5.76 7.59 5.15
CA LYS A 13 5.21 6.52 5.96
C LYS A 13 6.26 5.46 6.29
N LEU A 14 7.09 5.09 5.32
CA LEU A 14 8.10 4.06 5.48
C LEU A 14 9.48 4.72 5.45
N LYS A 15 9.97 5.15 6.58
CA LYS A 15 11.09 6.07 6.60
C LYS A 15 12.45 5.45 6.41
N ASP A 16 12.54 4.13 6.49
CA ASP A 16 13.85 3.50 6.45
C ASP A 16 14.20 2.83 5.13
N UNK A 17 13.46 2.99 4.06
CA UNK A 17 13.67 2.36 2.93
C UNK A 17 14.56 3.15 2.13
N GLU A 18 14.96 2.67 1.19
CA GLU A 18 15.82 3.38 0.24
C GLU A 18 14.98 4.11 -0.79
N ASP A 19 15.55 5.12 -1.38
CA ASP A 19 14.82 5.90 -2.39
C ASP A 19 14.36 5.02 -3.54
N LYS A 20 15.17 4.05 -3.91
CA LYS A 20 14.79 3.14 -4.99
C LYS A 20 13.51 2.40 -4.66
N THR A 21 13.33 2.06 -3.40
CA THR A 21 12.12 1.38 -2.97
C THR A 21 10.90 2.28 -3.17
N TYR A 22 11.01 3.53 -2.81
CA TYR A 22 9.88 4.46 -2.97
C TYR A 22 9.53 4.65 -4.43
N GLU A 23 10.54 4.68 -5.29
CA GLU A 23 10.28 4.80 -6.72
C GLU A 23 9.51 3.60 -7.23
N LYS A 24 9.90 2.40 -6.81
CA LYS A 24 9.19 1.19 -7.21
C LYS A 24 7.75 1.22 -6.72
N LEU A 25 7.56 1.57 -5.45
CA LEU A 25 6.22 1.59 -4.88
C LEU A 25 5.34 2.62 -5.56
N SER A 26 5.93 3.72 -6.02
CA SER A 26 5.17 4.78 -6.65
C SER A 26 4.57 4.38 -7.99
N THR A 27 5.04 3.27 -8.56
CA THR A 27 4.50 2.82 -9.84
C THR A 27 3.10 2.22 -9.70
N TYR A 28 2.69 1.87 -8.49
CA TYR A 28 1.36 1.34 -8.25
C TYR A 28 0.39 2.50 -8.10
N ASP A 29 -0.68 2.47 -8.87
CA ASP A 29 -1.62 3.59 -8.96
C ASP A 29 -2.59 3.57 -7.78
N LEU A 30 -2.10 4.00 -6.63
CA LEU A 30 -2.88 4.02 -5.40
C LEU A 30 -3.19 5.45 -5.01
N SER A 31 -4.32 5.64 -4.37
CA SER A 31 -4.64 6.93 -3.78
C SER A 31 -3.82 7.11 -2.51
N GLY A 32 -3.82 8.36 -2.00
CA GLY A 32 -3.13 8.62 -0.74
C GLY A 32 -3.68 7.78 0.39
N GLY A 33 -5.00 7.62 0.43
CA GLY A 33 -5.63 6.81 1.46
C GLY A 33 -5.27 5.36 1.37
N GLN A 34 -5.15 4.84 0.14
CA GLN A 34 -4.76 3.46 -0.05
C GLN A 34 -3.32 3.24 0.39
N ILE A 35 -2.44 4.19 0.07
CA ILE A 35 -1.05 4.08 0.50
C ILE A 35 -0.99 4.08 2.02
N GLU A 36 -1.79 4.93 2.65
CA GLU A 36 -1.82 4.98 4.10
C GLU A 36 -2.30 3.65 4.69
N ASN A 37 -3.34 3.07 4.10
CA ASN A 37 -3.83 1.78 4.57
C ASN A 37 -2.78 0.69 4.47
N VAL A 38 -2.11 0.61 3.32
CA VAL A 38 -1.08 -0.39 3.13
C VAL A 38 0.06 -0.18 4.12
N SER A 39 0.50 1.07 4.24
CA SER A 39 1.60 1.39 5.14
C SER A 39 1.27 1.02 6.57
N ARG A 40 0.07 1.35 7.01
CA ARG A 40 -0.33 1.08 8.38
C ARG A 40 -0.37 -0.41 8.66
N LYS A 41 -0.97 -1.18 7.76
CA LYS A 41 -1.03 -2.63 7.93
C LYS A 41 0.37 -3.22 7.99
N TYR A 42 1.22 -2.77 7.08
CA TYR A 42 2.57 -3.29 7.02
C TYR A 42 3.35 -2.97 8.29
N LEU A 43 3.27 -1.73 8.75
CA LEU A 43 4.03 -1.32 9.91
C LEU A 43 3.55 -2.00 11.18
N ILE A 44 2.25 -2.16 11.33
CA ILE A 44 1.71 -2.85 12.49
C ILE A 44 2.21 -4.29 12.52
N ASN A 45 2.13 -4.96 11.39
CA ASN A 45 2.58 -6.34 11.30
C ASN A 45 4.07 -6.45 11.59
N LYS A 46 4.84 -5.52 11.04
CA LYS A 46 6.29 -5.51 11.24
C LYS A 46 6.64 -5.35 12.72
N ILE A 47 5.96 -4.43 13.39
CA ILE A 47 6.23 -4.18 14.80
C ILE A 47 5.81 -5.35 15.67
N LEU A 48 4.60 -5.85 15.45
CA LEU A 48 4.08 -6.93 16.28
C LEU A 48 4.91 -8.20 16.14
N ASN A 49 5.44 -8.46 14.97
CA ASN A 49 6.19 -9.68 14.71
C ASN A 49 7.68 -9.47 14.67
N GLN A 50 8.12 -8.25 14.99
CA GLN A 50 9.56 -7.93 15.05
C GLN A 50 10.28 -8.34 13.79
N LYS A 51 9.69 -7.99 12.64
CA LYS A 51 10.23 -8.39 11.35
C LYS A 51 11.17 -7.32 10.79
N GLU A 52 12.05 -7.78 9.90
CA GLU A 52 12.85 -6.87 9.11
C GLU A 52 12.01 -6.33 7.95
N PHE A 53 12.50 -5.28 7.32
CA PHE A 53 11.82 -4.73 6.16
C PHE A 53 11.67 -5.80 5.08
N ASP A 54 10.47 -5.90 4.54
CA ASP A 54 10.17 -6.93 3.54
C ASP A 54 9.34 -6.32 2.42
N TYR A 55 10.00 -6.03 1.31
CA TYR A 55 9.34 -5.40 0.17
C TYR A 55 8.21 -6.29 -0.38
N ASN A 56 8.43 -7.59 -0.41
CA ASN A 56 7.42 -8.49 -0.95
C ASN A 56 6.15 -8.48 -0.09
N GLU A 57 6.30 -8.30 1.20
CA GLU A 57 5.13 -8.22 2.06
C GLU A 57 4.32 -6.97 1.75
N ILE A 58 5.01 -5.87 1.47
CA ILE A 58 4.30 -4.65 1.09
C ILE A 58 3.56 -4.88 -0.22
N LEU A 59 4.19 -5.55 -1.17
CA LEU A 59 3.53 -5.84 -2.43
C LEU A 59 2.27 -6.66 -2.24
N ASN A 60 2.31 -7.59 -1.31
CA ASN A 60 1.11 -8.39 -1.03
C ASN A 60 0.00 -7.51 -0.49
N TYR A 61 0.32 -6.57 0.39
CA TYR A 61 -0.70 -5.66 0.90
C TYR A 61 -1.23 -4.75 -0.20
N ILE A 62 -0.36 -4.33 -1.12
CA ILE A 62 -0.80 -3.52 -2.25
C ILE A 62 -1.76 -4.33 -3.11
N LYS A 63 -1.41 -5.57 -3.37
CA LYS A 63 -2.26 -6.44 -4.19
C LYS A 63 -3.63 -6.61 -3.52
N GLU A 64 -3.64 -6.82 -2.22
CA GLU A 64 -4.89 -6.97 -1.49
C GLU A 64 -5.72 -5.70 -1.59
N GLU A 65 -5.07 -4.56 -1.48
CA GLU A 65 -5.78 -3.29 -1.52
C GLU A 65 -6.42 -3.07 -2.88
N ILE A 66 -5.71 -3.39 -3.94
CA ILE A 66 -6.24 -3.24 -5.29
C ILE A 66 -7.39 -4.20 -5.53
N GLU A 67 -7.23 -5.45 -5.12
CA GLU A 67 -8.27 -6.43 -5.32
C GLU A 67 -9.50 -6.14 -4.47
N PHE A 68 -9.27 -5.63 -3.25
CA PHE A 68 -10.40 -5.29 -2.40
C PHE A 68 -11.24 -4.19 -3.04
N LYS A 69 -10.59 -3.18 -3.58
CA LYS A 69 -11.31 -2.10 -4.23
C LYS A 69 -12.10 -2.62 -5.42
N LYS A 70 -11.48 -3.51 -6.18
CA LYS A 70 -12.13 -4.08 -7.36
C LYS A 70 -13.35 -4.91 -6.97
N VAL A 71 -13.17 -5.78 -5.97
CA VAL A 71 -14.24 -6.64 -5.50
C VAL A 71 -15.34 -5.82 -4.85
N ASP A 72 -14.95 -4.83 -4.07
CA ASP A 72 -15.91 -3.97 -3.40
C ASP A 72 -16.79 -3.27 -4.43
N GLY A 73 -16.21 -2.80 -5.50
CA GLY A 73 -16.98 -2.16 -6.54
C GLY A 73 -17.98 -3.11 -7.19
N GLU A 74 -17.56 -4.33 -7.44
CA GLU A 74 -18.43 -5.33 -8.05
C GLU A 74 -19.49 -5.81 -7.08
N VAL A 75 -19.08 -6.08 -5.87
CA VAL A 75 -20.00 -6.60 -4.85
C VAL A 75 -21.03 -5.55 -4.50
N LYS A 76 -20.63 -4.31 -4.47
CA LYS A 76 -21.56 -3.25 -4.13
C LYS A 76 -22.75 -3.25 -5.09
N MET A 77 -22.50 -3.55 -6.32
CA MET A 77 -23.56 -3.56 -7.31
C MET A 77 -24.42 -4.80 -7.23
N GLY A 78 -23.82 -5.94 -6.96
CA GLY A 78 -24.56 -7.17 -6.88
C GLY A 78 -25.05 -7.52 -5.50
N PHE A 79 -24.28 -7.15 -4.53
CA PHE A 79 -24.54 -7.55 -3.15
C PHE A 79 -25.68 -6.79 -2.52
N LEU A 80 -25.87 -5.56 -2.94
CA LEU A 80 -26.84 -4.70 -2.31
C LEU A 80 -28.24 -4.80 -2.88
N LYS A 81 -28.47 -5.69 -3.79
CA LYS A 81 -29.83 -5.82 -4.30
C LYS A 81 -30.77 -6.48 -3.32
#